data_3a330dc1233c1af5c150e1e3b871b537
#
_entry.id   3a330dc1233c1af5c150e1e3b871b537
#
_cell.length_a   1.000
_cell.length_b   1.000
_cell.length_c   1.000
_cell.angle_alpha   90.00
_cell.angle_beta   90.00
_cell.angle_gamma   90.00
#
_symmetry.space_group_name_H-M   'P 1'
#
loop_
_entity.id
_entity.type
_entity.pdbx_description
1 polymer ?
#
loop_
_entity_poly.entity_id
_entity_poly.type
_entity_poly.pdbx_seq_one_letter_code
_entity_poly.pdbx_strand_id
1 'polypeptide(L)'
;SELKALLYRHIIWNADGFENISEISEAGSMQGENITLEHAPAMKVDGANVTSSLQYDNGTIYVIDRLLLPESEGSIGAAQAAKDLGAGKFAEALASSGLEETLSGQGLMGIGGLTSGPYTVFAPSDAAFEAAKDSVDAIGEKEGGMLGLLSYHVLDAAELLNMTESNSVKTMYGASLPVDINSSLVGGATVLASQRYDNGMVYVIDQVLVPIGLGM
;
A
#
# COMPACT_ATOMS: atom_id res chain seq x y z
N SER A 1 -15.56 12.23 -13.24
CA SER A 1 -14.68 12.46 -12.09
C SER A 1 -14.25 11.12 -11.53
N GLU A 2 -13.08 11.04 -10.96
CA GLU A 2 -12.50 9.82 -10.35
C GLU A 2 -13.42 9.18 -9.31
N LEU A 3 -14.07 9.99 -8.47
CA LEU A 3 -15.06 9.49 -7.50
C LEU A 3 -16.22 8.74 -8.15
N LYS A 4 -16.69 9.20 -9.29
CA LYS A 4 -17.77 8.54 -10.03
C LYS A 4 -17.32 7.18 -10.56
N ALA A 5 -16.11 7.10 -11.13
CA ALA A 5 -15.51 5.86 -11.60
C ALA A 5 -15.35 4.86 -10.45
N LEU A 6 -14.81 5.34 -9.32
CA LEU A 6 -14.67 4.55 -8.11
C LEU A 6 -16.01 3.97 -7.62
N LEU A 7 -17.06 4.79 -7.54
CA LEU A 7 -18.39 4.33 -7.12
C LEU A 7 -18.95 3.28 -8.11
N TYR A 8 -18.76 3.50 -9.40
CA TYR A 8 -19.25 2.56 -10.43
C TYR A 8 -18.50 1.22 -10.40
N ARG A 9 -17.25 1.18 -9.95
CA ARG A 9 -16.53 -0.08 -9.73
C ARG A 9 -17.17 -0.93 -8.63
N HIS A 10 -17.77 -0.33 -7.63
CA HIS A 10 -18.45 -1.05 -6.52
C HIS A 10 -19.86 -1.54 -6.88
N ILE A 11 -20.33 -1.30 -8.10
CA ILE A 11 -21.64 -1.73 -8.54
C ILE A 11 -21.47 -2.79 -9.64
N ILE A 12 -21.91 -4.00 -9.35
CA ILE A 12 -22.00 -5.08 -10.35
C ILE A 12 -23.37 -4.97 -11.02
N TRP A 13 -23.36 -4.82 -12.34
CA TRP A 13 -24.56 -4.80 -13.13
C TRP A 13 -24.88 -6.20 -13.63
N ASN A 14 -25.98 -6.78 -13.18
CA ASN A 14 -26.41 -8.12 -13.59
C ASN A 14 -27.20 -8.09 -14.92
N ALA A 15 -26.51 -7.72 -16.01
CA ALA A 15 -27.12 -7.77 -17.33
C ALA A 15 -27.30 -9.22 -17.85
N ASP A 16 -26.51 -10.17 -17.34
CA ASP A 16 -26.47 -11.56 -17.79
C ASP A 16 -27.37 -12.49 -16.97
N GLY A 17 -28.07 -11.96 -15.96
CA GLY A 17 -29.14 -12.65 -15.26
C GLY A 17 -28.69 -13.77 -14.30
N PHE A 18 -27.48 -13.68 -13.70
CA PHE A 18 -27.09 -14.63 -12.66
C PHE A 18 -27.92 -14.40 -11.37
N GLU A 19 -28.49 -15.47 -10.84
CA GLU A 19 -29.31 -15.42 -9.62
C GLU A 19 -28.45 -15.31 -8.36
N ASN A 20 -27.18 -15.73 -8.42
CA ASN A 20 -26.29 -15.77 -7.27
C ASN A 20 -24.85 -15.48 -7.65
N ILE A 21 -24.27 -14.45 -7.04
CA ILE A 21 -22.86 -14.09 -7.20
C ILE A 21 -21.89 -15.23 -6.78
N SER A 22 -22.35 -16.18 -5.95
CA SER A 22 -21.55 -17.31 -5.49
C SER A 22 -21.27 -18.37 -6.58
N GLU A 23 -21.90 -18.26 -7.75
CA GLU A 23 -21.78 -19.24 -8.84
C GLU A 23 -20.85 -18.78 -9.96
N ILE A 24 -20.37 -17.54 -9.87
CA ILE A 24 -19.51 -16.93 -10.89
C ILE A 24 -18.15 -16.54 -10.29
N SER A 25 -17.11 -16.61 -11.11
CA SER A 25 -15.75 -16.21 -10.73
C SER A 25 -15.37 -14.79 -11.16
N GLU A 26 -16.16 -14.19 -12.05
CA GLU A 26 -16.00 -12.83 -12.56
C GLU A 26 -17.34 -12.16 -12.78
N ALA A 27 -17.40 -10.84 -12.56
CA ALA A 27 -18.57 -10.01 -12.85
C ALA A 27 -18.14 -8.66 -13.41
N GLY A 28 -18.90 -8.13 -14.37
CA GLY A 28 -18.68 -6.78 -14.89
C GLY A 28 -19.16 -5.71 -13.91
N SER A 29 -18.30 -4.74 -13.61
CA SER A 29 -18.69 -3.53 -12.87
C SER A 29 -19.40 -2.52 -13.78
N MET A 30 -20.16 -1.60 -13.20
CA MET A 30 -20.72 -0.46 -13.95
C MET A 30 -19.66 0.49 -14.52
N GLN A 31 -18.42 0.37 -14.08
CA GLN A 31 -17.29 1.09 -14.66
C GLN A 31 -16.84 0.49 -15.99
N GLY A 32 -17.16 -0.80 -16.26
CA GLY A 32 -16.79 -1.54 -17.47
C GLY A 32 -15.62 -2.50 -17.29
N GLU A 33 -15.01 -2.55 -16.11
CA GLU A 33 -13.95 -3.49 -15.77
C GLU A 33 -14.53 -4.73 -15.08
N ASN A 34 -13.86 -5.89 -15.23
CA ASN A 34 -14.23 -7.11 -14.53
C ASN A 34 -13.78 -7.05 -13.07
N ILE A 35 -14.57 -7.65 -12.21
CA ILE A 35 -14.31 -7.86 -10.78
C ILE A 35 -14.15 -9.37 -10.58
N THR A 36 -13.05 -9.80 -9.96
CA THR A 36 -12.83 -11.22 -9.62
C THR A 36 -13.56 -11.59 -8.34
N LEU A 37 -14.12 -12.79 -8.31
CA LEU A 37 -14.90 -13.34 -7.21
C LEU A 37 -14.29 -14.68 -6.76
N GLU A 38 -13.84 -14.75 -5.52
CA GLU A 38 -13.33 -15.96 -4.89
C GLU A 38 -14.33 -16.44 -3.84
N HIS A 39 -14.58 -17.76 -3.77
CA HIS A 39 -15.61 -18.32 -2.89
C HIS A 39 -15.07 -19.23 -1.78
N ALA A 40 -13.83 -19.66 -1.85
CA ALA A 40 -13.22 -20.58 -0.87
C ALA A 40 -11.82 -20.09 -0.45
N PRO A 41 -11.48 -20.15 0.84
CA PRO A 41 -12.28 -20.60 1.99
C PRO A 41 -13.32 -19.56 2.49
N ALA A 42 -13.24 -18.32 2.03
CA ALA A 42 -14.17 -17.23 2.31
C ALA A 42 -14.45 -16.45 1.02
N MET A 43 -15.59 -15.79 0.94
CA MET A 43 -15.93 -14.97 -0.21
C MET A 43 -15.08 -13.70 -0.24
N LYS A 44 -14.45 -13.45 -1.40
CA LYS A 44 -13.71 -12.23 -1.67
C LYS A 44 -14.15 -11.61 -2.99
N VAL A 45 -13.98 -10.31 -3.09
CA VAL A 45 -14.28 -9.48 -4.26
C VAL A 45 -13.04 -8.65 -4.56
N ASP A 46 -12.33 -8.90 -5.67
CA ASP A 46 -11.02 -8.31 -5.98
C ASP A 46 -10.06 -8.36 -4.79
N GLY A 47 -9.97 -9.52 -4.13
CA GLY A 47 -9.16 -9.72 -2.94
C GLY A 47 -9.69 -9.08 -1.64
N ALA A 48 -10.74 -8.24 -1.68
CA ALA A 48 -11.40 -7.71 -0.49
C ALA A 48 -12.27 -8.80 0.15
N ASN A 49 -12.18 -8.97 1.49
CA ASN A 49 -13.01 -9.95 2.18
C ASN A 49 -14.44 -9.43 2.33
N VAL A 50 -15.42 -10.29 2.04
CA VAL A 50 -16.82 -10.00 2.33
C VAL A 50 -17.07 -10.29 3.81
N THR A 51 -17.44 -9.25 4.56
CA THR A 51 -17.67 -9.33 6.02
C THR A 51 -19.12 -9.58 6.38
N SER A 52 -20.06 -9.12 5.54
CA SER A 52 -21.50 -9.37 5.69
C SER A 52 -22.24 -9.12 4.37
N SER A 53 -23.49 -9.57 4.30
CA SER A 53 -24.38 -9.29 3.17
C SER A 53 -25.77 -8.93 3.64
N LEU A 54 -26.45 -8.07 2.88
CA LEU A 54 -27.83 -7.66 3.10
C LEU A 54 -28.59 -7.73 1.79
N GLN A 55 -29.68 -8.50 1.79
CA GLN A 55 -30.57 -8.61 0.64
C GLN A 55 -31.62 -7.50 0.67
N TYR A 56 -31.90 -6.90 -0.48
CA TYR A 56 -32.98 -5.93 -0.67
C TYR A 56 -33.78 -6.27 -1.95
N ASP A 57 -34.86 -5.59 -2.23
CA ASP A 57 -35.84 -5.96 -3.26
C ASP A 57 -35.25 -6.16 -4.67
N ASN A 58 -34.16 -5.48 -5.01
CA ASN A 58 -33.56 -5.50 -6.34
C ASN A 58 -32.07 -5.87 -6.34
N GLY A 59 -31.58 -6.56 -5.32
CA GLY A 59 -30.19 -6.99 -5.29
C GLY A 59 -29.68 -7.33 -3.91
N THR A 60 -28.35 -7.47 -3.81
CA THR A 60 -27.66 -7.76 -2.56
C THR A 60 -26.53 -6.75 -2.36
N ILE A 61 -26.42 -6.20 -1.17
CA ILE A 61 -25.30 -5.40 -0.72
C ILE A 61 -24.32 -6.31 -0.01
N TYR A 62 -23.07 -6.34 -0.46
CA TYR A 62 -21.97 -7.03 0.21
C TYR A 62 -21.09 -5.99 0.89
N VAL A 63 -20.90 -6.13 2.20
CA VAL A 63 -19.97 -5.28 2.95
C VAL A 63 -18.59 -5.90 2.85
N ILE A 64 -17.62 -5.10 2.43
CA ILE A 64 -16.24 -5.54 2.20
C ILE A 64 -15.28 -4.78 3.12
N ASP A 65 -14.14 -5.38 3.43
CA ASP A 65 -13.15 -4.86 4.38
C ASP A 65 -12.22 -3.79 3.79
N ARG A 66 -12.29 -3.56 2.47
CA ARG A 66 -11.49 -2.55 1.78
C ARG A 66 -12.22 -1.99 0.56
N LEU A 67 -11.72 -0.86 0.06
CA LEU A 67 -12.21 -0.23 -1.14
C LEU A 67 -11.72 -0.99 -2.39
N LEU A 68 -12.62 -1.23 -3.36
CA LEU A 68 -12.25 -1.76 -4.67
C LEU A 68 -11.69 -0.62 -5.52
N LEU A 69 -10.41 -0.67 -5.76
CA LEU A 69 -9.74 0.32 -6.59
C LEU A 69 -9.69 -0.17 -8.03
N PRO A 70 -9.83 0.73 -9.04
CA PRO A 70 -9.61 0.33 -10.43
C PRO A 70 -8.23 -0.32 -10.53
N GLU A 71 -8.12 -1.46 -11.20
CA GLU A 71 -6.80 -1.96 -11.58
C GLU A 71 -6.15 -0.89 -12.46
N SER A 72 -5.05 -0.30 -12.01
CA SER A 72 -4.12 0.34 -12.93
C SER A 72 -3.71 -0.76 -13.90
N GLU A 73 -3.69 -0.50 -15.20
CA GLU A 73 -3.32 -1.48 -16.23
C GLU A 73 -2.00 -2.18 -15.83
N GLY A 74 -2.12 -3.40 -15.27
CA GLY A 74 -1.02 -4.13 -14.61
C GLY A 74 -0.96 -3.83 -13.11
N SER A 75 -1.11 -4.86 -12.28
CA SER A 75 -0.84 -4.82 -10.84
C SER A 75 0.55 -4.17 -10.62
N ILE A 76 0.57 -3.00 -10.00
CA ILE A 76 1.81 -2.27 -9.74
C ILE A 76 2.17 -2.44 -8.26
N GLY A 77 3.24 -3.19 -8.01
CA GLY A 77 3.84 -3.30 -6.68
C GLY A 77 4.49 -1.98 -6.22
N ALA A 78 4.77 -1.89 -4.92
CA ALA A 78 5.42 -0.72 -4.34
C ALA A 78 6.81 -0.46 -4.94
N ALA A 79 7.58 -1.52 -5.22
CA ALA A 79 8.89 -1.42 -5.86
C ALA A 79 8.78 -0.88 -7.29
N GLN A 80 7.80 -1.33 -8.08
CA GLN A 80 7.61 -0.82 -9.44
C GLN A 80 7.20 0.66 -9.41
N ALA A 81 6.26 1.04 -8.54
CA ALA A 81 5.87 2.44 -8.38
C ALA A 81 7.05 3.35 -7.95
N ALA A 82 7.90 2.87 -7.04
CA ALA A 82 9.11 3.60 -6.64
C ALA A 82 10.10 3.76 -7.82
N LYS A 83 10.30 2.72 -8.61
CA LYS A 83 11.17 2.72 -9.78
C LYS A 83 10.69 3.70 -10.86
N ASP A 84 9.39 3.71 -11.14
CA ASP A 84 8.79 4.60 -12.15
C ASP A 84 8.95 6.09 -11.78
N LEU A 85 9.06 6.39 -10.49
CA LEU A 85 9.28 7.74 -9.96
C LEU A 85 10.76 8.11 -9.75
N GLY A 86 11.73 7.25 -10.15
CA GLY A 86 13.17 7.53 -10.04
C GLY A 86 13.80 7.17 -8.69
N ALA A 87 13.21 6.21 -7.96
CA ALA A 87 13.74 5.59 -6.75
C ALA A 87 14.13 4.12 -7.01
N GLY A 88 14.87 3.86 -8.08
CA GLY A 88 15.23 2.52 -8.53
C GLY A 88 16.08 1.75 -7.53
N LYS A 89 17.03 2.40 -6.85
CA LYS A 89 17.87 1.78 -5.82
C LYS A 89 17.06 1.33 -4.59
N PHE A 90 16.13 2.16 -4.16
CA PHE A 90 15.21 1.79 -3.09
C PHE A 90 14.31 0.62 -3.52
N ALA A 91 13.82 0.64 -4.75
CA ALA A 91 13.00 -0.43 -5.31
C ALA A 91 13.74 -1.78 -5.35
N GLU A 92 15.03 -1.79 -5.75
CA GLU A 92 15.86 -2.99 -5.73
C GLU A 92 16.09 -3.53 -4.32
N ALA A 93 16.37 -2.64 -3.36
CA ALA A 93 16.49 -3.00 -1.95
C ALA A 93 15.18 -3.56 -1.39
N LEU A 94 14.04 -2.95 -1.74
CA LEU A 94 12.71 -3.39 -1.32
C LEU A 94 12.39 -4.79 -1.86
N ALA A 95 12.60 -5.04 -3.15
CA ALA A 95 12.37 -6.33 -3.78
C ALA A 95 13.26 -7.45 -3.18
N SER A 96 14.54 -7.13 -2.89
CA SER A 96 15.48 -8.10 -2.31
C SER A 96 15.24 -8.39 -0.83
N SER A 97 14.55 -7.52 -0.10
CA SER A 97 14.28 -7.67 1.34
C SER A 97 13.11 -8.58 1.68
N GLY A 98 12.26 -8.95 0.71
CA GLY A 98 11.00 -9.66 0.92
C GLY A 98 9.85 -8.79 1.46
N LEU A 99 10.06 -7.49 1.67
CA LEU A 99 9.00 -6.56 2.11
C LEU A 99 7.93 -6.33 1.04
N GLU A 100 8.25 -6.52 -0.24
CA GLU A 100 7.30 -6.35 -1.34
C GLU A 100 6.05 -7.22 -1.17
N GLU A 101 6.20 -8.48 -0.73
CA GLU A 101 5.08 -9.38 -0.45
C GLU A 101 4.19 -8.85 0.68
N THR A 102 4.79 -8.24 1.70
CA THR A 102 4.04 -7.62 2.80
C THR A 102 3.29 -6.38 2.29
N LEU A 103 3.94 -5.56 1.47
CA LEU A 103 3.36 -4.33 0.93
C LEU A 103 2.25 -4.60 -0.08
N SER A 104 2.31 -5.71 -0.81
CA SER A 104 1.21 -6.14 -1.70
C SER A 104 -0.04 -6.65 -0.97
N GLY A 105 0.00 -6.76 0.35
CA GLY A 105 -1.07 -7.34 1.16
C GLY A 105 -1.14 -8.87 1.12
N GLN A 106 -0.19 -9.53 0.44
CA GLN A 106 -0.11 -10.99 0.31
C GLN A 106 0.79 -11.64 1.37
N GLY A 107 1.48 -10.82 2.18
CA GLY A 107 2.37 -11.30 3.23
C GLY A 107 1.64 -12.15 4.27
N LEU A 108 2.37 -13.09 4.90
CA LEU A 108 1.85 -13.96 5.96
C LEU A 108 1.22 -13.11 7.09
N MET A 109 -0.11 -13.10 7.14
CA MET A 109 -0.86 -12.50 8.24
C MET A 109 -0.34 -13.05 9.57
N GLY A 110 0.15 -12.17 10.45
CA GLY A 110 0.40 -12.50 11.84
C GLY A 110 1.84 -12.47 12.32
N ILE A 111 2.84 -12.15 11.51
CA ILE A 111 4.19 -11.89 12.01
C ILE A 111 4.28 -10.44 12.47
N GLY A 112 4.29 -10.21 13.78
CA GLY A 112 4.57 -8.91 14.37
C GLY A 112 3.42 -7.90 14.45
N GLY A 113 2.16 -8.32 14.25
CA GLY A 113 1.00 -7.39 14.35
C GLY A 113 0.86 -6.45 13.16
N LEU A 114 1.46 -6.78 12.01
CA LEU A 114 1.30 -6.04 10.77
C LEU A 114 -0.13 -6.20 10.25
N THR A 115 -0.73 -5.10 9.86
CA THR A 115 -2.03 -5.07 9.18
C THR A 115 -1.88 -5.53 7.73
N SER A 116 -2.97 -5.82 7.05
CA SER A 116 -2.97 -6.08 5.60
C SER A 116 -2.79 -4.81 4.74
N GLY A 117 -2.43 -3.69 5.33
CA GLY A 117 -2.37 -2.38 4.71
C GLY A 117 -3.72 -1.64 4.74
N PRO A 118 -3.93 -0.60 3.96
CA PRO A 118 -2.97 -0.06 2.97
C PRO A 118 -1.72 0.56 3.61
N TYR A 119 -0.62 0.58 2.86
CA TYR A 119 0.65 1.13 3.33
C TYR A 119 1.03 2.41 2.60
N THR A 120 1.78 3.26 3.30
CA THR A 120 2.47 4.41 2.71
C THR A 120 3.96 4.16 2.73
N VAL A 121 4.60 4.26 1.57
CA VAL A 121 6.03 4.02 1.39
C VAL A 121 6.71 5.34 1.04
N PHE A 122 7.70 5.76 1.80
CA PHE A 122 8.56 6.89 1.50
C PHE A 122 9.84 6.39 0.84
N ALA A 123 9.93 6.50 -0.47
CA ALA A 123 11.04 6.00 -1.27
C ALA A 123 12.08 7.09 -1.50
N PRO A 124 13.29 7.03 -0.93
CA PRO A 124 14.36 7.95 -1.29
C PRO A 124 14.70 7.86 -2.77
N SER A 125 14.84 9.01 -3.45
CA SER A 125 15.27 9.07 -4.83
C SER A 125 16.67 8.44 -5.01
N ASP A 126 17.01 8.05 -6.23
CA ASP A 126 18.36 7.51 -6.51
C ASP A 126 19.47 8.48 -6.13
N ALA A 127 19.23 9.79 -6.29
CA ALA A 127 20.16 10.85 -5.85
C ALA A 127 20.30 10.88 -4.31
N ALA A 128 19.18 10.72 -3.57
CA ALA A 128 19.19 10.64 -2.11
C ALA A 128 19.95 9.41 -1.61
N PHE A 129 19.76 8.26 -2.27
CA PHE A 129 20.48 7.02 -1.96
C PHE A 129 21.99 7.15 -2.20
N GLU A 130 22.41 7.79 -3.32
CA GLU A 130 23.83 8.07 -3.59
C GLU A 130 24.43 9.02 -2.56
N ALA A 131 23.73 10.08 -2.20
CA ALA A 131 24.20 11.04 -1.20
C ALA A 131 24.37 10.41 0.19
N ALA A 132 23.57 9.39 0.52
CA ALA A 132 23.62 8.67 1.79
C ALA A 132 24.40 7.33 1.71
N LYS A 133 25.09 7.05 0.60
CA LYS A 133 25.67 5.74 0.30
C LYS A 133 26.49 5.15 1.45
N ASP A 134 27.42 5.91 2.01
CA ASP A 134 28.28 5.42 3.09
C ASP A 134 27.50 5.02 4.34
N SER A 135 26.43 5.75 4.64
CA SER A 135 25.53 5.44 5.78
C SER A 135 24.66 4.22 5.48
N VAL A 136 24.16 4.10 4.27
CA VAL A 136 23.32 2.97 3.83
C VAL A 136 24.16 1.68 3.79
N ASP A 137 25.38 1.74 3.26
CA ASP A 137 26.30 0.60 3.22
C ASP A 137 26.66 0.13 4.65
N ALA A 138 27.03 1.05 5.53
CA ALA A 138 27.32 0.75 6.94
C ALA A 138 26.12 0.14 7.71
N ILE A 139 24.90 0.56 7.38
CA ILE A 139 23.68 -0.03 7.93
C ILE A 139 23.45 -1.42 7.33
N GLY A 140 23.65 -1.59 6.03
CA GLY A 140 23.47 -2.86 5.32
C GLY A 140 24.39 -3.98 5.77
N GLU A 141 25.59 -3.65 6.28
CA GLU A 141 26.55 -4.61 6.86
C GLU A 141 26.08 -5.18 8.21
N LYS A 142 25.15 -4.52 8.89
CA LYS A 142 24.59 -4.99 10.17
C LYS A 142 23.48 -6.02 9.93
N GLU A 143 23.41 -7.04 10.77
CA GLU A 143 22.33 -8.03 10.70
C GLU A 143 20.95 -7.36 10.83
N GLY A 144 20.10 -7.55 9.82
CA GLY A 144 18.78 -6.90 9.75
C GLY A 144 18.80 -5.39 9.51
N GLY A 145 19.97 -4.78 9.30
CA GLY A 145 20.10 -3.33 9.15
C GLY A 145 19.34 -2.78 7.95
N MET A 146 19.48 -3.40 6.78
CA MET A 146 18.76 -2.98 5.58
C MET A 146 17.25 -3.14 5.73
N LEU A 147 16.79 -4.27 6.28
CA LEU A 147 15.37 -4.48 6.57
C LEU A 147 14.82 -3.44 7.56
N GLY A 148 15.58 -3.10 8.59
CA GLY A 148 15.23 -2.04 9.54
C GLY A 148 15.14 -0.67 8.89
N LEU A 149 16.10 -0.33 8.02
CA LEU A 149 16.09 0.92 7.25
C LEU A 149 14.84 0.99 6.35
N LEU A 150 14.56 -0.04 5.56
CA LEU A 150 13.39 -0.08 4.68
C LEU A 150 12.09 -0.03 5.47
N SER A 151 11.99 -0.75 6.60
CA SER A 151 10.81 -0.72 7.47
C SER A 151 10.57 0.65 8.12
N TYR A 152 11.62 1.46 8.29
CA TYR A 152 11.48 2.84 8.78
C TYR A 152 10.88 3.77 7.72
N HIS A 153 10.96 3.43 6.45
CA HIS A 153 10.36 4.16 5.34
C HIS A 153 8.91 3.74 5.04
N VAL A 154 8.35 2.80 5.80
CA VAL A 154 6.99 2.28 5.59
C VAL A 154 6.10 2.61 6.78
N LEU A 155 4.91 3.12 6.48
CA LEU A 155 3.83 3.37 7.44
C LEU A 155 2.61 2.54 7.10
N ASP A 156 1.87 2.12 8.12
CA ASP A 156 0.46 1.76 7.96
C ASP A 156 -0.35 3.04 7.69
N ALA A 157 -1.18 3.04 6.65
CA ALA A 157 -1.97 4.23 6.31
C ALA A 157 -2.96 4.62 7.42
N ALA A 158 -3.38 3.68 8.26
CA ALA A 158 -4.21 3.97 9.43
C ALA A 158 -3.51 4.91 10.42
N GLU A 159 -2.19 4.83 10.55
CA GLU A 159 -1.40 5.74 11.39
C GLU A 159 -1.47 7.20 10.90
N LEU A 160 -1.48 7.41 9.56
CA LEU A 160 -1.65 8.75 8.99
C LEU A 160 -3.06 9.30 9.19
N LEU A 161 -4.08 8.44 9.10
CA LEU A 161 -5.48 8.84 9.32
C LEU A 161 -5.77 9.17 10.79
N ASN A 162 -5.04 8.55 11.71
CA ASN A 162 -5.16 8.77 13.15
C ASN A 162 -4.26 9.89 13.68
N MET A 163 -3.55 10.62 12.79
CA MET A 163 -2.75 11.77 13.18
C MET A 163 -3.65 12.82 13.84
N THR A 164 -3.42 13.01 15.13
CA THR A 164 -3.95 14.12 15.91
C THR A 164 -2.89 15.23 16.00
N GLU A 165 -2.87 16.00 17.06
CA GLU A 165 -1.98 17.16 17.23
C GLU A 165 -0.48 16.84 17.30
N SER A 166 -0.07 15.58 17.44
CA SER A 166 1.34 15.19 17.37
C SER A 166 1.74 14.92 15.92
N ASN A 167 2.55 15.78 15.34
CA ASN A 167 3.11 15.67 13.98
C ASN A 167 4.09 14.49 13.84
N SER A 168 3.77 13.31 14.35
CA SER A 168 4.60 12.12 14.22
C SER A 168 3.77 10.85 14.13
N VAL A 169 4.19 9.93 13.28
CA VAL A 169 3.55 8.65 13.00
C VAL A 169 4.50 7.50 13.33
N LYS A 170 3.94 6.34 13.68
CA LYS A 170 4.73 5.15 13.94
C LYS A 170 5.02 4.42 12.64
N THR A 171 6.30 4.16 12.37
CA THR A 171 6.74 3.39 11.20
C THR A 171 6.61 1.88 11.44
N MET A 172 6.68 1.09 10.36
CA MET A 172 6.76 -0.38 10.45
C MET A 172 7.99 -0.85 11.27
N TYR A 173 9.07 -0.08 11.31
CA TYR A 173 10.22 -0.33 12.18
C TYR A 173 9.89 -0.17 13.67
N GLY A 174 8.77 0.51 14.00
CA GLY A 174 8.34 0.76 15.37
C GLY A 174 8.83 2.09 15.98
N ALA A 175 9.66 2.84 15.27
CA ALA A 175 10.10 4.18 15.69
C ALA A 175 9.18 5.27 15.14
N SER A 176 9.10 6.40 15.83
CA SER A 176 8.31 7.56 15.40
C SER A 176 9.01 8.33 14.29
N LEU A 177 8.26 8.72 13.28
CA LEU A 177 8.68 9.54 12.15
C LEU A 177 7.91 10.87 12.17
N PRO A 178 8.58 12.02 12.27
CA PRO A 178 7.92 13.32 12.16
C PRO A 178 7.36 13.52 10.75
N VAL A 179 6.10 13.93 10.65
CA VAL A 179 5.43 14.25 9.38
C VAL A 179 4.76 15.60 9.49
N ASP A 180 5.09 16.50 8.59
CA ASP A 180 4.41 17.79 8.43
C ASP A 180 3.69 17.84 7.08
N ILE A 181 2.37 17.61 7.13
CA ILE A 181 1.52 17.60 5.93
C ILE A 181 1.48 18.98 5.27
N ASN A 182 1.51 20.06 6.05
CA ASN A 182 1.41 21.42 5.53
C ASN A 182 2.63 21.83 4.71
N SER A 183 3.81 21.36 5.12
CA SER A 183 5.09 21.66 4.46
C SER A 183 5.54 20.53 3.52
N SER A 184 4.79 19.45 3.41
CA SER A 184 5.16 18.24 2.65
C SER A 184 6.52 17.65 3.08
N LEU A 185 6.80 17.69 4.39
CA LEU A 185 8.04 17.20 4.98
C LEU A 185 7.80 15.91 5.75
N VAL A 186 8.70 14.95 5.58
CA VAL A 186 8.69 13.65 6.25
C VAL A 186 10.06 13.36 6.81
N GLY A 187 10.20 13.37 8.13
CA GLY A 187 11.50 13.20 8.78
C GLY A 187 12.54 14.27 8.41
N GLY A 188 12.09 15.44 7.94
CA GLY A 188 12.93 16.49 7.39
C GLY A 188 13.20 16.39 5.88
N ALA A 189 12.86 15.27 5.25
CA ALA A 189 12.94 15.10 3.79
C ALA A 189 11.74 15.75 3.08
N THR A 190 11.96 16.27 1.89
CA THR A 190 10.93 16.87 1.04
C THR A 190 10.30 15.80 0.13
N VAL A 191 8.98 15.77 0.02
CA VAL A 191 8.28 14.93 -0.95
C VAL A 191 8.40 15.53 -2.34
N LEU A 192 8.95 14.76 -3.29
CA LEU A 192 9.21 15.16 -4.68
C LEU A 192 8.11 14.73 -5.64
N ALA A 193 7.59 13.53 -5.46
CA ALA A 193 6.59 12.92 -6.33
C ALA A 193 5.81 11.84 -5.57
N SER A 194 4.67 11.43 -6.11
CA SER A 194 3.90 10.32 -5.56
C SER A 194 3.21 9.51 -6.65
N GLN A 195 3.04 8.22 -6.39
CA GLN A 195 2.31 7.30 -7.25
C GLN A 195 1.57 6.27 -6.41
N ARG A 196 0.39 5.91 -6.88
CA ARG A 196 -0.38 4.83 -6.30
C ARG A 196 0.17 3.49 -6.73
N TYR A 197 0.12 2.51 -5.84
CA TYR A 197 0.30 1.10 -6.12
C TYR A 197 -0.88 0.30 -5.55
N ASP A 198 -0.96 -0.98 -5.80
CA ASP A 198 -2.14 -1.82 -5.48
C ASP A 198 -2.63 -1.72 -4.04
N ASN A 199 -1.73 -1.62 -3.09
CA ASN A 199 -2.04 -1.61 -1.67
C ASN A 199 -1.56 -0.34 -0.95
N GLY A 200 -1.56 0.81 -1.63
CA GLY A 200 -1.23 2.07 -0.99
C GLY A 200 -0.64 3.16 -1.88
N MET A 201 0.27 3.93 -1.30
CA MET A 201 0.93 5.07 -1.93
C MET A 201 2.44 5.00 -1.76
N VAL A 202 3.17 5.31 -2.82
CA VAL A 202 4.62 5.59 -2.77
C VAL A 202 4.82 7.10 -2.91
N TYR A 203 5.61 7.67 -2.02
CA TYR A 203 6.08 9.06 -2.06
C TYR A 203 7.58 9.05 -2.24
N VAL A 204 8.09 9.68 -3.28
CA VAL A 204 9.53 9.87 -3.46
C VAL A 204 10.00 11.07 -2.66
N ILE A 205 11.10 10.89 -1.92
CA ILE A 205 11.68 11.90 -1.03
C ILE A 205 13.14 12.17 -1.39
N ASP A 206 13.61 13.37 -1.01
CA ASP A 206 14.96 13.87 -1.36
C ASP A 206 16.07 13.42 -0.39
N GLN A 207 15.74 12.67 0.67
CA GLN A 207 16.71 12.17 1.66
C GLN A 207 16.37 10.76 2.12
N VAL A 208 17.40 9.99 2.52
CA VAL A 208 17.20 8.70 3.21
C VAL A 208 16.87 8.97 4.67
N LEU A 209 15.79 8.36 5.16
CA LEU A 209 15.39 8.44 6.56
C LEU A 209 16.14 7.37 7.38
N VAL A 210 16.91 7.80 8.35
CA VAL A 210 17.68 6.89 9.22
C VAL A 210 17.11 6.94 10.65
N PRO A 211 16.61 5.81 11.20
CA PRO A 211 16.10 5.80 12.55
C PRO A 211 17.24 5.98 13.57
N ILE A 212 16.94 6.69 14.66
CA ILE A 212 17.89 6.87 15.76
C ILE A 212 18.28 5.48 16.31
N GLY A 213 19.56 5.18 16.31
CA GLY A 213 20.12 3.89 16.79
C GLY A 213 20.51 2.88 15.71
N LEU A 214 20.08 3.04 14.47
CA LEU A 214 20.49 2.16 13.37
C LEU A 214 21.83 2.61 12.76
N GLY A 215 22.13 3.90 12.81
CA GLY A 215 23.35 4.50 12.23
C GLY A 215 24.56 4.56 13.16
N MET A 216 24.48 4.03 14.39
CA MET A 216 25.61 4.00 15.34
C MET A 216 26.30 2.65 15.37
#